data_8e36c3f9ca6120801df88a868e15ee7d
#
_entry.id   8e36c3f9ca6120801df88a868e15ee7d
#
_cell.length_a   1.000
_cell.length_b   1.000
_cell.length_c   1.000
_cell.angle_alpha   90.00
_cell.angle_beta   90.00
_cell.angle_gamma   90.00
#
_symmetry.space_group_name_H-M   'P 1'
#
loop_
_entity.id
_entity.type
_entity.pdbx_description
1 polymer ?
#
loop_
_entity_poly.entity_id
_entity_poly.type
_entity_poly.pdbx_seq_one_letter_code
_entity_poly.pdbx_strand_id
1 'polypeptide(L)'
;MTRHHTYPMICPNCNHTQDFLAYDSINISANPELKPLVMSTDLLSFHCENCGYDTFVNYGYLYHDPKRVFMVYYEPQPEKHVQIAHDLRTIYFREEGYVQRKAGYRFRIVPELRDLWEKIFIFEASLDDRVIELLKYYLQATFLEQYPTAQVERVQFYVDGETGQKQFILMHEDDIVAFIAFDPELTQIGRASCRER
;
A
#
# COMPACT_ATOMS: atom_id res chain seq x y z
N MET A 1 -11.08 0.74 14.46
CA MET A 1 -11.00 1.99 15.20
C MET A 1 -9.66 2.63 14.87
N THR A 2 -9.60 3.93 14.56
CA THR A 2 -8.34 4.64 14.37
C THR A 2 -7.63 4.79 15.70
N ARG A 3 -6.32 4.54 15.72
CA ARG A 3 -5.47 4.70 16.91
C ARG A 3 -4.26 5.54 16.54
N HIS A 4 -3.93 6.46 17.41
CA HIS A 4 -2.77 7.33 17.28
C HIS A 4 -2.18 7.64 18.64
N HIS A 5 -0.95 8.06 18.65
CA HIS A 5 -0.28 8.66 19.81
C HIS A 5 0.69 9.74 19.38
N THR A 6 1.08 10.52 20.36
CA THR A 6 1.97 11.64 20.17
C THR A 6 3.32 11.29 20.79
N TYR A 7 4.38 11.49 20.05
CA TYR A 7 5.75 11.30 20.49
C TYR A 7 6.50 12.62 20.50
N PRO A 8 7.30 12.91 21.54
CA PRO A 8 8.24 14.02 21.50
C PRO A 8 9.33 13.68 20.49
N MET A 9 9.45 14.51 19.44
CA MET A 9 10.46 14.39 18.40
C MET A 9 11.47 15.52 18.52
N ILE A 10 12.77 15.17 18.40
CA ILE A 10 13.86 16.12 18.43
C ILE A 10 14.28 16.41 16.98
N CYS A 11 14.21 17.68 16.59
CA CYS A 11 14.65 18.10 15.27
C CYS A 11 16.16 17.86 15.10
N PRO A 12 16.61 17.12 14.07
CA PRO A 12 18.02 16.83 13.87
C PRO A 12 18.84 18.05 13.44
N ASN A 13 18.18 19.12 12.99
CA ASN A 13 18.86 20.35 12.54
C ASN A 13 19.07 21.35 13.68
N CYS A 14 18.09 21.55 14.55
CA CYS A 14 18.15 22.61 15.57
C CYS A 14 17.96 22.14 17.02
N ASN A 15 17.79 20.85 17.24
CA ASN A 15 17.53 20.21 18.53
C ASN A 15 16.23 20.70 19.23
N HIS A 16 15.35 21.40 18.53
CA HIS A 16 14.04 21.74 19.06
C HIS A 16 13.20 20.46 19.24
N THR A 17 12.51 20.36 20.37
CA THR A 17 11.61 19.25 20.67
C THR A 17 10.18 19.71 20.45
N GLN A 18 9.43 18.97 19.62
CA GLN A 18 8.00 19.16 19.41
C GLN A 18 7.27 17.83 19.32
N ASP A 19 5.96 17.87 19.46
CA ASP A 19 5.13 16.69 19.36
C ASP A 19 4.93 16.25 17.90
N PHE A 20 5.08 14.95 17.65
CA PHE A 20 4.78 14.30 16.38
C PHE A 20 3.61 13.34 16.57
N LEU A 21 2.55 13.50 15.76
CA LEU A 21 1.38 12.64 15.77
C LEU A 21 1.59 11.43 14.87
N ALA A 22 1.71 10.26 15.47
CA ALA A 22 1.85 8.98 14.74
C ALA A 22 0.59 8.13 14.86
N TYR A 23 0.22 7.45 13.77
CA TYR A 23 -0.93 6.55 13.70
C TYR A 23 -0.48 5.10 13.73
N ASP A 24 -1.01 4.27 14.65
CA ASP A 24 -0.81 2.82 14.62
C ASP A 24 -1.76 2.14 13.65
N SER A 25 -2.99 2.69 13.57
CA SER A 25 -4.01 2.18 12.66
C SER A 25 -4.99 3.26 12.23
N ILE A 26 -5.38 3.22 10.96
CA ILE A 26 -6.31 4.16 10.34
C ILE A 26 -7.50 3.39 9.79
N ASN A 27 -8.68 3.65 10.34
CA ASN A 27 -9.96 3.13 9.84
C ASN A 27 -10.65 4.21 9.01
N ILE A 28 -10.60 4.10 7.69
CA ILE A 28 -11.13 5.12 6.78
C ILE A 28 -12.65 5.23 6.75
N SER A 29 -13.39 4.26 7.30
CA SER A 29 -14.83 4.40 7.48
C SER A 29 -15.17 5.27 8.68
N ALA A 30 -14.29 5.34 9.68
CA ALA A 30 -14.45 6.21 10.84
C ALA A 30 -13.82 7.60 10.60
N ASN A 31 -12.71 7.63 9.86
CA ASN A 31 -11.93 8.84 9.59
C ASN A 31 -11.59 8.94 8.09
N PRO A 32 -12.59 9.24 7.22
CA PRO A 32 -12.36 9.33 5.77
C PRO A 32 -11.44 10.48 5.37
N GLU A 33 -11.32 11.52 6.21
CA GLU A 33 -10.42 12.67 6.03
C GLU A 33 -8.93 12.29 6.07
N LEU A 34 -8.59 11.15 6.65
CA LEU A 34 -7.19 10.67 6.69
C LEU A 34 -6.76 9.99 5.38
N LYS A 35 -7.68 9.62 4.50
CA LYS A 35 -7.32 8.95 3.26
C LYS A 35 -6.37 9.77 2.37
N PRO A 36 -6.59 11.07 2.12
CA PRO A 36 -5.64 11.88 1.36
C PRO A 36 -4.23 11.89 1.97
N LEU A 37 -4.13 11.94 3.31
CA LEU A 37 -2.84 11.90 4.01
C LEU A 37 -2.14 10.54 3.86
N VAL A 38 -2.89 9.44 3.84
CA VAL A 38 -2.35 8.09 3.56
C VAL A 38 -1.87 7.98 2.12
N MET A 39 -2.60 8.59 1.17
CA MET A 39 -2.30 8.55 -0.27
C MET A 39 -1.23 9.56 -0.70
N SER A 40 -0.70 10.31 0.25
CA SER A 40 0.47 11.18 0.11
C SER A 40 1.55 10.75 1.10
N THR A 41 2.61 11.54 1.19
CA THR A 41 3.67 11.35 2.19
C THR A 41 3.42 12.14 3.47
N ASP A 42 2.35 12.93 3.53
CA ASP A 42 2.11 13.91 4.60
C ASP A 42 1.95 13.25 5.98
N LEU A 43 1.38 12.04 6.01
CA LEU A 43 1.22 11.27 7.25
C LEU A 43 2.55 10.97 7.95
N LEU A 44 3.63 10.87 7.18
CA LEU A 44 4.97 10.53 7.64
C LEU A 44 5.92 11.74 7.63
N SER A 45 5.43 12.92 7.29
CA SER A 45 6.23 14.13 7.19
C SER A 45 6.33 14.83 8.53
N PHE A 46 7.55 15.16 8.93
CA PHE A 46 7.84 15.99 10.09
C PHE A 46 8.37 17.33 9.62
N HIS A 47 7.69 18.41 9.99
CA HIS A 47 8.10 19.79 9.77
C HIS A 47 8.47 20.42 11.11
N CYS A 48 9.70 20.92 11.25
CA CYS A 48 10.14 21.57 12.47
C CYS A 48 9.58 22.99 12.56
N GLU A 49 8.76 23.28 13.56
CA GLU A 49 8.16 24.59 13.78
C GLU A 49 9.16 25.68 14.10
N ASN A 50 10.36 25.33 14.61
CA ASN A 50 11.38 26.30 15.00
C ASN A 50 12.30 26.70 13.86
N CYS A 51 12.70 25.78 12.97
CA CYS A 51 13.70 26.07 11.91
C CYS A 51 13.26 25.73 10.51
N GLY A 52 12.03 25.22 10.32
CA GLY A 52 11.49 24.86 9.01
C GLY A 52 12.14 23.62 8.37
N TYR A 53 12.89 22.82 9.13
CA TYR A 53 13.50 21.61 8.63
C TYR A 53 12.45 20.53 8.39
N ASP A 54 12.44 19.97 7.19
CA ASP A 54 11.56 18.88 6.78
C ASP A 54 12.30 17.55 6.77
N THR A 55 11.66 16.51 7.29
CA THR A 55 12.19 15.14 7.21
C THR A 55 11.05 14.10 7.24
N PHE A 56 11.41 12.88 6.90
CA PHE A 56 10.52 11.73 6.89
C PHE A 56 10.68 10.91 8.16
N VAL A 57 9.55 10.59 8.80
CA VAL A 57 9.49 9.67 9.95
C VAL A 57 8.93 8.34 9.46
N ASN A 58 9.83 7.40 9.18
CA ASN A 58 9.45 6.12 8.60
C ASN A 58 9.03 5.13 9.70
N TYR A 59 7.73 4.92 9.88
CA TYR A 59 7.14 3.99 10.85
C TYR A 59 5.99 3.19 10.25
N GLY A 60 5.73 2.00 10.81
CA GLY A 60 4.67 1.11 10.36
C GLY A 60 3.29 1.50 10.88
N TYR A 61 2.25 1.32 10.05
CA TYR A 61 0.86 1.51 10.44
C TYR A 61 -0.10 0.62 9.64
N LEU A 62 -1.29 0.39 10.21
CA LEU A 62 -2.34 -0.40 9.59
C LEU A 62 -3.36 0.49 8.88
N TYR A 63 -3.53 0.32 7.58
CA TYR A 63 -4.65 0.86 6.83
C TYR A 63 -5.82 -0.14 6.83
N HIS A 64 -7.02 0.32 7.19
CA HIS A 64 -8.22 -0.52 7.29
C HIS A 64 -9.41 0.10 6.56
N ASP A 65 -9.94 -0.60 5.55
CA ASP A 65 -11.21 -0.29 4.90
C ASP A 65 -12.24 -1.39 5.21
N PRO A 66 -13.09 -1.22 6.23
CA PRO A 66 -14.11 -2.20 6.59
C PRO A 66 -15.23 -2.31 5.57
N LYS A 67 -15.49 -1.28 4.75
CA LYS A 67 -16.53 -1.33 3.70
C LYS A 67 -16.12 -2.28 2.57
N ARG A 68 -14.83 -2.32 2.24
CA ARG A 68 -14.27 -3.17 1.17
C ARG A 68 -13.58 -4.43 1.72
N VAL A 69 -13.67 -4.64 3.03
CA VAL A 69 -13.18 -5.83 3.74
C VAL A 69 -11.70 -6.11 3.50
N PHE A 70 -10.84 -5.11 3.68
CA PHE A 70 -9.40 -5.30 3.60
C PHE A 70 -8.61 -4.51 4.62
N MET A 71 -7.41 -5.00 4.90
CA MET A 71 -6.40 -4.36 5.72
C MET A 71 -5.05 -4.49 5.02
N VAL A 72 -4.29 -3.40 5.00
CA VAL A 72 -2.90 -3.39 4.52
C VAL A 72 -2.03 -2.80 5.61
N TYR A 73 -1.04 -3.58 6.06
CA TYR A 73 -0.05 -3.11 7.01
C TYR A 73 1.17 -2.62 6.24
N TYR A 74 1.46 -1.34 6.35
CA TYR A 74 2.72 -0.78 5.91
C TYR A 74 3.75 -0.98 7.01
N GLU A 75 4.85 -1.68 6.73
CA GLU A 75 5.98 -1.85 7.64
C GLU A 75 7.28 -1.77 6.85
N PRO A 76 8.04 -0.67 7.01
CA PRO A 76 9.28 -0.46 6.25
C PRO A 76 10.44 -1.35 6.69
N GLN A 77 10.31 -2.07 7.82
CA GLN A 77 11.34 -2.95 8.36
C GLN A 77 10.98 -4.42 8.07
N PRO A 78 11.59 -5.05 7.04
CA PRO A 78 11.24 -6.41 6.61
C PRO A 78 11.38 -7.47 7.70
N GLU A 79 12.28 -7.28 8.65
CA GLU A 79 12.50 -8.18 9.79
C GLU A 79 11.27 -8.28 10.71
N LYS A 80 10.41 -7.29 10.74
CA LYS A 80 9.16 -7.30 11.50
C LYS A 80 8.01 -8.02 10.80
N HIS A 81 8.10 -8.24 9.48
CA HIS A 81 6.99 -8.80 8.69
C HIS A 81 6.54 -10.18 9.19
N VAL A 82 7.49 -11.05 9.54
CA VAL A 82 7.18 -12.40 10.03
C VAL A 82 6.38 -12.34 11.34
N GLN A 83 6.80 -11.47 12.27
CA GLN A 83 6.11 -11.31 13.54
C GLN A 83 4.72 -10.72 13.35
N ILE A 84 4.58 -9.68 12.53
CA ILE A 84 3.28 -9.05 12.21
C ILE A 84 2.35 -10.05 11.55
N ALA A 85 2.84 -10.85 10.59
CA ALA A 85 2.05 -11.89 9.93
C ALA A 85 1.57 -12.94 10.94
N HIS A 86 2.45 -13.35 11.88
CA HIS A 86 2.09 -14.27 12.95
C HIS A 86 0.99 -13.71 13.85
N ASP A 87 1.13 -12.45 14.29
CA ASP A 87 0.19 -11.79 15.18
C ASP A 87 -1.18 -11.59 14.52
N LEU A 88 -1.19 -11.10 13.28
CA LEU A 88 -2.41 -10.96 12.48
C LEU A 88 -3.11 -12.31 12.28
N ARG A 89 -2.34 -13.36 11.97
CA ARG A 89 -2.90 -14.72 11.83
C ARG A 89 -3.46 -15.23 13.15
N THR A 90 -2.77 -15.00 14.25
CA THR A 90 -3.22 -15.40 15.59
C THR A 90 -4.53 -14.72 15.97
N ILE A 91 -4.64 -13.40 15.76
CA ILE A 91 -5.87 -12.63 16.00
C ILE A 91 -6.99 -13.12 15.07
N TYR A 92 -6.67 -13.35 13.79
CA TYR A 92 -7.65 -13.78 12.79
C TYR A 92 -8.29 -15.14 13.13
N PHE A 93 -7.52 -16.07 13.74
CA PHE A 93 -8.02 -17.41 14.11
C PHE A 93 -8.59 -17.50 15.53
N ARG A 94 -8.55 -16.44 16.33
CA ARG A 94 -9.25 -16.36 17.62
C ARG A 94 -10.73 -16.01 17.45
N GLU A 95 -11.48 -16.05 18.56
CA GLU A 95 -12.90 -15.65 18.56
C GLU A 95 -13.10 -14.21 18.08
N GLU A 96 -12.22 -13.29 18.51
CA GLU A 96 -12.25 -11.89 18.11
C GLU A 96 -12.13 -11.69 16.59
N GLY A 97 -11.44 -12.61 15.89
CA GLY A 97 -11.31 -12.60 14.43
C GLY A 97 -12.47 -13.23 13.68
N TYR A 98 -13.51 -13.72 14.35
CA TYR A 98 -14.63 -14.41 13.69
C TYR A 98 -15.36 -13.53 12.66
N VAL A 99 -15.58 -12.26 12.99
CA VAL A 99 -16.26 -11.32 12.10
C VAL A 99 -15.44 -11.09 10.82
N GLN A 100 -14.14 -10.93 10.94
CA GLN A 100 -13.22 -10.73 9.82
C GLN A 100 -13.17 -11.97 8.93
N ARG A 101 -13.11 -13.18 9.49
CA ARG A 101 -13.16 -14.44 8.73
C ARG A 101 -14.46 -14.58 7.96
N LYS A 102 -15.59 -14.35 8.63
CA LYS A 102 -16.92 -14.45 8.01
C LYS A 102 -17.12 -13.42 6.91
N ALA A 103 -16.55 -12.22 7.06
CA ALA A 103 -16.59 -11.17 6.07
C ALA A 103 -15.61 -11.38 4.89
N GLY A 104 -14.67 -12.34 4.99
CA GLY A 104 -13.69 -12.60 3.94
C GLY A 104 -12.61 -11.50 3.82
N TYR A 105 -12.14 -11.00 4.96
CA TYR A 105 -11.08 -9.96 4.98
C TYR A 105 -9.81 -10.40 4.27
N ARG A 106 -9.25 -9.48 3.49
CA ARG A 106 -7.94 -9.60 2.87
C ARG A 106 -6.91 -8.85 3.69
N PHE A 107 -5.79 -9.50 4.00
CA PHE A 107 -4.67 -8.91 4.75
C PHE A 107 -3.43 -8.92 3.88
N ARG A 108 -2.71 -7.79 3.85
CA ARG A 108 -1.39 -7.69 3.21
C ARG A 108 -0.44 -6.93 4.11
N ILE A 109 0.85 -7.27 4.01
CA ILE A 109 1.95 -6.52 4.63
C ILE A 109 2.83 -6.08 3.48
N VAL A 110 3.18 -4.80 3.46
CA VAL A 110 3.96 -4.19 2.38
C VAL A 110 5.11 -3.37 2.94
N PRO A 111 6.31 -3.42 2.32
CA PRO A 111 7.49 -2.70 2.79
C PRO A 111 7.56 -1.24 2.35
N GLU A 112 6.87 -0.88 1.27
CA GLU A 112 6.97 0.45 0.67
C GLU A 112 5.61 1.14 0.61
N LEU A 113 5.60 2.48 0.70
CA LEU A 113 4.37 3.28 0.57
C LEU A 113 3.70 3.10 -0.78
N ARG A 114 4.49 3.02 -1.85
CA ARG A 114 3.97 2.78 -3.20
C ARG A 114 3.21 1.45 -3.30
N ASP A 115 3.66 0.42 -2.58
CA ASP A 115 2.96 -0.86 -2.53
C ASP A 115 1.66 -0.76 -1.71
N LEU A 116 1.65 0.04 -0.62
CA LEU A 116 0.43 0.34 0.13
C LEU A 116 -0.61 1.01 -0.79
N TRP A 117 -0.21 2.06 -1.51
CA TRP A 117 -1.10 2.77 -2.43
C TRP A 117 -1.62 1.86 -3.55
N GLU A 118 -0.75 1.03 -4.12
CA GLU A 118 -1.14 0.05 -5.13
C GLU A 118 -2.19 -0.94 -4.60
N LYS A 119 -1.99 -1.50 -3.40
CA LYS A 119 -2.99 -2.41 -2.79
C LYS A 119 -4.31 -1.70 -2.52
N ILE A 120 -4.29 -0.44 -2.08
CA ILE A 120 -5.50 0.37 -1.91
C ILE A 120 -6.23 0.50 -3.26
N PHE A 121 -5.54 0.91 -4.34
CA PHE A 121 -6.14 1.03 -5.67
C PHE A 121 -6.75 -0.28 -6.17
N ILE A 122 -6.04 -1.39 -6.03
CA ILE A 122 -6.49 -2.71 -6.46
C ILE A 122 -7.78 -3.10 -5.72
N PHE A 123 -7.80 -2.96 -4.40
CA PHE A 123 -8.94 -3.38 -3.58
C PHE A 123 -10.14 -2.44 -3.71
N GLU A 124 -9.93 -1.15 -3.90
CA GLU A 124 -10.98 -0.18 -4.20
C GLU A 124 -11.60 -0.40 -5.58
N ALA A 125 -10.81 -0.87 -6.54
CA ALA A 125 -11.30 -1.29 -7.84
C ALA A 125 -12.00 -2.67 -7.82
N SER A 126 -12.11 -3.31 -6.62
CA SER A 126 -12.68 -4.65 -6.45
C SER A 126 -11.95 -5.75 -7.24
N LEU A 127 -10.65 -5.56 -7.46
CA LEU A 127 -9.79 -6.51 -8.15
C LEU A 127 -9.15 -7.51 -7.17
N ASP A 128 -8.70 -8.65 -7.70
CA ASP A 128 -7.89 -9.62 -6.95
C ASP A 128 -6.41 -9.28 -7.13
N ASP A 129 -5.74 -8.91 -6.04
CA ASP A 129 -4.34 -8.48 -6.08
C ASP A 129 -3.40 -9.60 -6.56
N ARG A 130 -3.73 -10.87 -6.35
CA ARG A 130 -2.95 -12.00 -6.85
C ARG A 130 -2.98 -12.08 -8.38
N VAL A 131 -4.14 -11.77 -8.97
CA VAL A 131 -4.29 -11.69 -10.43
C VAL A 131 -3.51 -10.50 -10.97
N ILE A 132 -3.56 -9.35 -10.29
CA ILE A 132 -2.79 -8.16 -10.68
C ILE A 132 -1.28 -8.45 -10.63
N GLU A 133 -0.76 -9.13 -9.59
CA GLU A 133 0.66 -9.51 -9.54
C GLU A 133 1.07 -10.42 -10.71
N LEU A 134 0.23 -11.38 -11.09
CA LEU A 134 0.49 -12.22 -12.27
C LEU A 134 0.50 -11.40 -13.57
N LEU A 135 -0.43 -10.47 -13.71
CA LEU A 135 -0.48 -9.57 -14.86
C LEU A 135 0.75 -8.66 -14.94
N LYS A 136 1.22 -8.13 -13.82
CA LYS A 136 2.45 -7.32 -13.76
C LYS A 136 3.64 -8.11 -14.32
N TYR A 137 3.81 -9.35 -13.84
CA TYR A 137 4.88 -10.23 -14.35
C TYR A 137 4.75 -10.49 -15.86
N TYR A 138 3.55 -10.81 -16.34
CA TYR A 138 3.28 -11.05 -17.75
C TYR A 138 3.56 -9.81 -18.62
N LEU A 139 3.09 -8.64 -18.20
CA LEU A 139 3.28 -7.38 -18.90
C LEU A 139 4.76 -6.98 -18.96
N GLN A 140 5.50 -7.15 -17.87
CA GLN A 140 6.95 -6.90 -17.86
C GLN A 140 7.68 -7.80 -18.85
N ALA A 141 7.40 -9.10 -18.83
CA ALA A 141 8.03 -10.06 -19.74
C ALA A 141 7.72 -9.73 -21.22
N THR A 142 6.45 -9.52 -21.56
CA THR A 142 6.01 -9.18 -22.92
C THR A 142 6.60 -7.85 -23.38
N PHE A 143 6.65 -6.85 -22.50
CA PHE A 143 7.24 -5.55 -22.84
C PHE A 143 8.74 -5.68 -23.16
N LEU A 144 9.50 -6.42 -22.34
CA LEU A 144 10.93 -6.63 -22.58
C LEU A 144 11.22 -7.49 -23.80
N GLU A 145 10.33 -8.42 -24.18
CA GLU A 145 10.43 -9.14 -25.47
C GLU A 145 10.28 -8.18 -26.68
N GLN A 146 9.36 -7.22 -26.58
CA GLN A 146 9.12 -6.24 -27.64
C GLN A 146 10.18 -5.13 -27.68
N TYR A 147 10.73 -4.77 -26.52
CA TYR A 147 11.72 -3.71 -26.34
C TYR A 147 12.96 -4.23 -25.59
N PRO A 148 13.84 -5.02 -26.24
CA PRO A 148 14.95 -5.72 -25.55
C PRO A 148 16.00 -4.81 -24.89
N THR A 149 16.04 -3.54 -25.28
CA THR A 149 16.97 -2.54 -24.70
C THR A 149 16.36 -1.74 -23.57
N ALA A 150 15.06 -1.89 -23.32
CA ALA A 150 14.40 -1.22 -22.22
C ALA A 150 14.82 -1.84 -20.88
N GLN A 151 14.89 -1.00 -19.85
CA GLN A 151 15.10 -1.42 -18.49
C GLN A 151 13.81 -1.18 -17.72
N VAL A 152 13.26 -2.24 -17.11
CA VAL A 152 12.04 -2.19 -16.30
C VAL A 152 12.28 -3.00 -15.03
N GLU A 153 12.33 -2.31 -13.91
CA GLU A 153 12.53 -2.92 -12.60
C GLU A 153 11.22 -3.17 -11.87
N ARG A 154 10.23 -2.30 -12.12
CA ARG A 154 8.94 -2.35 -11.44
C ARG A 154 7.79 -2.15 -12.41
N VAL A 155 6.72 -2.91 -12.20
CA VAL A 155 5.41 -2.65 -12.79
C VAL A 155 4.43 -2.40 -11.65
N GLN A 156 3.69 -1.31 -11.71
CA GLN A 156 2.76 -0.90 -10.67
C GLN A 156 1.37 -0.65 -11.24
N PHE A 157 0.34 -1.16 -10.57
CA PHE A 157 -1.04 -0.84 -10.92
C PHE A 157 -1.42 0.52 -10.32
N TYR A 158 -2.02 1.36 -11.14
CA TYR A 158 -2.37 2.73 -10.78
C TYR A 158 -3.79 3.08 -11.25
N VAL A 159 -4.46 3.90 -10.48
CA VAL A 159 -5.74 4.49 -10.86
C VAL A 159 -5.57 6.01 -10.86
N ASP A 160 -5.75 6.61 -12.02
CA ASP A 160 -5.67 8.06 -12.16
C ASP A 160 -6.78 8.76 -11.36
N GLY A 161 -6.40 9.69 -10.51
CA GLY A 161 -7.30 10.34 -9.57
C GLY A 161 -8.33 11.26 -10.21
N GLU A 162 -8.02 11.81 -11.40
CA GLU A 162 -8.90 12.74 -12.12
C GLU A 162 -9.86 12.00 -13.06
N THR A 163 -9.32 11.06 -13.82
CA THR A 163 -10.07 10.36 -14.87
C THR A 163 -10.66 9.04 -14.40
N GLY A 164 -10.16 8.47 -13.31
CA GLY A 164 -10.48 7.12 -12.85
C GLY A 164 -9.94 6.01 -13.75
N GLN A 165 -9.06 6.36 -14.72
CA GLN A 165 -8.47 5.39 -15.64
C GLN A 165 -7.53 4.45 -14.89
N LYS A 166 -7.71 3.15 -15.13
CA LYS A 166 -6.84 2.10 -14.59
C LYS A 166 -5.73 1.79 -15.58
N GLN A 167 -4.51 1.68 -15.09
CA GLN A 167 -3.35 1.42 -15.93
C GLN A 167 -2.22 0.76 -15.14
N PHE A 168 -1.26 0.18 -15.87
CA PHE A 168 0.02 -0.24 -15.31
C PHE A 168 1.08 0.78 -15.69
N ILE A 169 1.93 1.12 -14.73
CA ILE A 169 3.08 1.98 -14.93
C ILE A 169 4.32 1.08 -14.88
N LEU A 170 5.11 1.10 -15.94
CA LEU A 170 6.41 0.43 -16.00
C LEU A 170 7.48 1.46 -15.61
N MET A 171 8.34 1.08 -14.69
CA MET A 171 9.33 2.00 -14.10
C MET A 171 10.73 1.39 -14.10
N HIS A 172 11.71 2.26 -14.25
CA HIS A 172 13.12 1.99 -14.01
C HIS A 172 13.63 3.06 -13.04
N GLU A 173 14.13 2.65 -11.88
CA GLU A 173 14.38 3.55 -10.75
C GLU A 173 13.10 4.36 -10.43
N ASP A 174 13.16 5.69 -10.50
CA ASP A 174 12.01 6.58 -10.28
C ASP A 174 11.41 7.13 -11.59
N ASP A 175 11.96 6.74 -12.75
CA ASP A 175 11.49 7.18 -14.06
C ASP A 175 10.40 6.28 -14.62
N ILE A 176 9.40 6.90 -15.26
CA ILE A 176 8.34 6.17 -15.96
C ILE A 176 8.83 5.80 -17.36
N VAL A 177 8.90 4.50 -17.63
CA VAL A 177 9.28 3.94 -18.94
C VAL A 177 8.09 3.87 -19.89
N ALA A 178 6.94 3.42 -19.39
CA ALA A 178 5.72 3.27 -20.18
C ALA A 178 4.45 3.23 -19.32
N PHE A 179 3.33 3.53 -19.97
CA PHE A 179 1.98 3.27 -19.45
C PHE A 179 1.30 2.20 -20.30
N ILE A 180 0.65 1.23 -19.65
CA ILE A 180 -0.16 0.20 -20.31
C ILE A 180 -1.57 0.30 -19.74
N ALA A 181 -2.56 0.53 -20.60
CA ALA A 181 -3.96 0.58 -20.19
C ALA A 181 -4.39 -0.76 -19.57
N PHE A 182 -5.15 -0.72 -18.49
CA PHE A 182 -5.70 -1.92 -17.87
C PHE A 182 -6.87 -2.45 -18.71
N ASP A 183 -6.74 -3.68 -19.19
CA ASP A 183 -7.80 -4.41 -19.86
C ASP A 183 -8.44 -5.42 -18.87
N PRO A 184 -9.73 -5.26 -18.53
CA PRO A 184 -10.42 -6.18 -17.63
C PRO A 184 -10.48 -7.63 -18.16
N GLU A 185 -10.40 -7.86 -19.47
CA GLU A 185 -10.43 -9.20 -20.05
C GLU A 185 -9.19 -10.01 -19.66
N LEU A 186 -8.04 -9.36 -19.50
CA LEU A 186 -6.81 -10.01 -19.05
C LEU A 186 -6.95 -10.63 -17.63
N THR A 187 -7.86 -10.12 -16.81
CA THR A 187 -8.09 -10.68 -15.46
C THR A 187 -8.73 -12.08 -15.50
N GLN A 188 -9.37 -12.45 -16.61
CA GLN A 188 -9.97 -13.79 -16.77
C GLN A 188 -8.89 -14.85 -16.97
N ILE A 189 -7.81 -14.52 -17.66
CA ILE A 189 -6.64 -15.40 -17.87
C ILE A 189 -5.98 -15.69 -16.53
N GLY A 190 -5.74 -14.68 -15.71
CA GLY A 190 -5.14 -14.82 -14.37
C GLY A 190 -6.01 -15.63 -13.39
N ARG A 191 -7.34 -15.55 -13.50
CA ARG A 191 -8.28 -16.33 -12.65
C ARG A 191 -8.26 -17.82 -12.97
N ALA A 192 -8.09 -18.21 -14.23
CA ALA A 192 -7.94 -19.61 -14.63
C ALA A 192 -6.69 -20.20 -13.97
N SER A 193 -5.54 -19.51 -14.09
CA SER A 193 -4.26 -19.96 -13.50
C SER A 193 -4.27 -20.04 -11.96
N CYS A 194 -5.11 -19.23 -11.27
CA CYS A 194 -5.23 -19.26 -9.80
C CYS A 194 -6.14 -20.37 -9.28
N ARG A 195 -7.01 -20.97 -10.11
CA ARG A 195 -7.93 -22.05 -9.70
C ARG A 195 -7.31 -23.45 -9.76
N GLU A 196 -6.19 -23.59 -10.46
CA GLU A 196 -5.52 -24.89 -10.64
C GLU A 196 -4.47 -25.20 -9.55
N ARG A 197 -4.39 -24.39 -8.48
CA ARG A 197 -3.53 -24.60 -7.30
C ARG A 197 -4.37 -24.54 -6.04
#